data_46bbd6481b5e239aa99006e4def26722
#
_entry.id   46bbd6481b5e239aa99006e4def26722
#
_cell.length_a   1.000
_cell.length_b   1.000
_cell.length_c   1.000
_cell.angle_alpha   90.00
_cell.angle_beta   90.00
_cell.angle_gamma   90.00
#
_symmetry.space_group_name_H-M   'P 1'
#
loop_
_entity.id
_entity.type
_entity.pdbx_description
1 polymer ?
#
loop_
_entity_poly.entity_id
_entity_poly.type
_entity_poly.pdbx_seq_one_letter_code
_entity_poly.pdbx_strand_id
1 'polypeptide(L)'
;STDRKSYDMPWPWGGNCGVVDFTLPAVADWWGAYQQKPIDDGISGFWTDMGEPAWSNEEQTERLVMKHHLGMHDEIHNVYGLTWDKVVKEQFEKRNPDRRVFQMTRAAYAGLQRYTFGWTGDCGNGDDVSQGWGQLANQIPVILSAGLGLIPFTTCDITGYCGDIEDYPAMAELYTRWIQFGAFNPLSRIH
;
A
#
# COMPACT_ATOMS: atom_id res chain seq x y z
N SER A 1 0.96 -13.33 -20.03
CA SER A 1 1.36 -13.41 -21.44
C SER A 1 0.59 -14.56 -22.10
N THR A 2 0.21 -14.41 -23.36
CA THR A 2 -0.54 -15.42 -24.15
C THR A 2 0.29 -16.68 -24.38
N ASP A 3 1.60 -16.62 -24.20
CA ASP A 3 2.55 -17.73 -24.39
C ASP A 3 2.99 -18.40 -23.07
N ARG A 4 2.31 -18.12 -21.96
CA ARG A 4 2.60 -18.64 -20.61
C ARG A 4 3.96 -18.22 -20.03
N LYS A 5 4.59 -17.19 -20.56
CA LYS A 5 5.79 -16.61 -19.95
C LYS A 5 5.40 -15.65 -18.84
N SER A 6 6.22 -15.53 -17.81
CA SER A 6 6.07 -14.49 -16.82
C SER A 6 6.15 -13.12 -17.51
N TYR A 7 5.38 -12.17 -17.03
CA TYR A 7 5.57 -10.78 -17.40
C TYR A 7 6.63 -10.20 -16.48
N ASP A 8 7.78 -9.86 -17.05
CA ASP A 8 8.89 -9.31 -16.31
C ASP A 8 8.83 -7.79 -16.34
N MET A 9 8.81 -7.19 -15.17
CA MET A 9 8.84 -5.73 -15.00
C MET A 9 10.18 -5.29 -14.41
N PRO A 10 10.72 -4.15 -14.85
CA PRO A 10 11.88 -3.58 -14.17
C PRO A 10 11.49 -3.18 -12.75
N TRP A 11 12.30 -3.62 -11.78
CA TRP A 11 12.10 -3.24 -10.39
C TRP A 11 12.79 -1.90 -10.10
N PRO A 12 12.16 -0.94 -9.40
CA PRO A 12 12.71 0.41 -9.20
C PRO A 12 14.10 0.44 -8.54
N TRP A 13 14.41 -0.57 -7.75
CA TRP A 13 15.71 -0.69 -7.06
C TRP A 13 16.66 -1.68 -7.74
N GLY A 14 16.44 -2.00 -8.99
CA GLY A 14 17.30 -2.83 -9.86
C GLY A 14 16.78 -4.24 -10.07
N GLY A 15 17.11 -4.80 -11.24
CA GLY A 15 16.66 -6.11 -11.68
C GLY A 15 15.24 -6.13 -12.22
N ASN A 16 14.74 -7.33 -12.49
CA ASN A 16 13.39 -7.57 -12.96
C ASN A 16 12.61 -8.35 -11.91
N CYS A 17 11.31 -8.12 -11.84
CA CYS A 17 10.36 -8.87 -11.01
C CYS A 17 9.16 -9.33 -11.83
N GLY A 18 8.53 -10.42 -11.40
CA GLY A 18 7.24 -10.85 -11.92
C GLY A 18 6.10 -10.22 -11.10
N VAL A 19 4.96 -10.02 -11.76
CA VAL A 19 3.73 -9.60 -11.09
C VAL A 19 2.94 -10.83 -10.67
N VAL A 20 2.64 -10.94 -9.39
CA VAL A 20 1.91 -12.08 -8.83
C VAL A 20 0.44 -11.99 -9.23
N ASP A 21 -0.12 -13.05 -9.76
CA ASP A 21 -1.54 -13.11 -10.11
C ASP A 21 -2.40 -13.54 -8.92
N PHE A 22 -2.79 -12.60 -8.07
CA PHE A 22 -3.66 -12.85 -6.92
C PHE A 22 -5.10 -13.22 -7.28
N THR A 23 -5.48 -13.18 -8.55
CA THR A 23 -6.80 -13.66 -9.01
C THR A 23 -6.83 -15.17 -9.17
N LEU A 24 -5.67 -15.85 -9.16
CA LEU A 24 -5.55 -17.29 -9.28
C LEU A 24 -5.60 -17.98 -7.89
N PRO A 25 -6.59 -18.85 -7.59
CA PRO A 25 -6.73 -19.46 -6.25
C PRO A 25 -5.48 -20.21 -5.76
N ALA A 26 -4.78 -20.91 -6.64
CA ALA A 26 -3.54 -21.62 -6.29
C ALA A 26 -2.42 -20.67 -5.84
N VAL A 27 -2.39 -19.46 -6.38
CA VAL A 27 -1.43 -18.42 -5.98
C VAL A 27 -1.78 -17.88 -4.60
N ALA A 28 -3.07 -17.75 -4.28
CA ALA A 28 -3.50 -17.33 -2.94
C ALA A 28 -3.02 -18.33 -1.85
N ASP A 29 -3.18 -19.62 -2.09
CA ASP A 29 -2.71 -20.67 -1.16
C ASP A 29 -1.17 -20.70 -1.05
N TRP A 30 -0.47 -20.53 -2.16
CA TRP A 30 1.00 -20.41 -2.19
C TRP A 30 1.47 -19.19 -1.39
N TRP A 31 0.87 -18.01 -1.63
CA TRP A 31 1.19 -16.78 -0.90
C TRP A 31 0.97 -16.93 0.61
N GLY A 32 -0.18 -17.52 1.00
CA GLY A 32 -0.50 -17.78 2.40
C GLY A 32 0.49 -18.74 3.08
N ALA A 33 1.06 -19.70 2.34
CA ALA A 33 2.09 -20.58 2.87
C ALA A 33 3.39 -19.83 3.18
N TYR A 34 3.81 -18.89 2.32
CA TYR A 34 4.97 -18.04 2.58
C TYR A 34 4.72 -17.02 3.71
N GLN A 35 3.50 -16.53 3.80
CA GLN A 35 3.08 -15.61 4.86
C GLN A 35 3.14 -16.24 6.25
N GLN A 36 2.98 -17.56 6.36
CA GLN A 36 2.92 -18.26 7.65
C GLN A 36 4.25 -18.20 8.40
N LYS A 37 5.37 -18.31 7.70
CA LYS A 37 6.67 -18.31 8.37
C LYS A 37 6.92 -17.04 9.20
N PRO A 38 6.82 -15.81 8.69
CA PRO A 38 6.97 -14.62 9.53
C PRO A 38 5.92 -14.53 10.65
N ILE A 39 4.72 -15.09 10.46
CA ILE A 39 3.72 -15.16 11.53
C ILE A 39 4.17 -16.08 12.66
N ASP A 40 4.75 -17.23 12.34
CA ASP A 40 5.30 -18.17 13.30
C ASP A 40 6.52 -17.59 14.04
N ASP A 41 7.27 -16.72 13.37
CA ASP A 41 8.38 -15.95 13.94
C ASP A 41 7.91 -14.77 14.82
N GLY A 42 6.58 -14.54 14.96
CA GLY A 42 5.98 -13.57 15.88
C GLY A 42 5.37 -12.32 15.24
N ILE A 43 5.38 -12.18 13.92
CA ILE A 43 4.72 -11.07 13.23
C ILE A 43 3.20 -11.16 13.40
N SER A 44 2.56 -10.02 13.67
CA SER A 44 1.12 -9.93 13.90
C SER A 44 0.36 -9.20 12.82
N GLY A 45 1.05 -8.62 11.83
CA GLY A 45 0.43 -7.84 10.78
C GLY A 45 1.34 -7.67 9.57
N PHE A 46 0.77 -7.10 8.52
CA PHE A 46 1.43 -6.90 7.24
C PHE A 46 1.27 -5.47 6.75
N TRP A 47 2.25 -5.03 6.02
CA TRP A 47 2.24 -3.80 5.26
C TRP A 47 2.44 -4.16 3.79
N THR A 48 1.41 -3.90 2.98
CA THR A 48 1.40 -4.22 1.55
C THR A 48 1.61 -2.94 0.76
N ASP A 49 2.77 -2.82 0.17
CA ASP A 49 3.18 -1.66 -0.61
C ASP A 49 3.24 -1.97 -2.10
N MET A 50 3.12 -0.93 -2.93
CA MET A 50 3.30 -1.01 -4.38
C MET A 50 2.30 -1.94 -5.08
N GLY A 51 1.12 -2.12 -4.52
CA GLY A 51 0.04 -2.92 -5.09
C GLY A 51 -0.70 -2.28 -6.28
N GLU A 52 -0.21 -1.15 -6.78
CA GLU A 52 -0.70 -0.51 -7.99
C GLU A 52 -0.19 -1.15 -9.29
N PRO A 53 0.75 -2.07 -9.26
CA PRO A 53 1.88 -2.35 -10.15
C PRO A 53 2.12 -1.23 -11.19
N ALA A 54 2.58 -0.08 -10.67
CA ALA A 54 2.70 1.16 -11.44
C ALA A 54 4.11 1.45 -11.99
N TRP A 55 5.09 0.69 -11.55
CA TRP A 55 6.49 0.89 -11.92
C TRP A 55 6.82 0.20 -13.25
N SER A 56 6.90 0.96 -14.28
CA SER A 56 7.58 0.57 -15.51
C SER A 56 8.30 1.82 -16.03
N ASN A 57 9.52 1.65 -16.48
CA ASN A 57 10.33 2.76 -16.98
C ASN A 57 9.88 3.25 -18.37
N GLU A 58 8.99 2.52 -19.02
CA GLU A 58 8.58 2.80 -20.39
C GLU A 58 7.06 2.69 -20.51
N GLU A 59 6.51 2.80 -21.64
CA GLU A 59 5.12 3.05 -21.92
C GLU A 59 4.13 2.29 -20.98
N GLN A 60 3.35 3.05 -20.24
CA GLN A 60 2.32 2.53 -19.30
C GLN A 60 1.37 1.51 -19.96
N THR A 61 1.30 1.51 -21.29
CA THR A 61 0.48 0.60 -22.09
C THR A 61 0.98 -0.84 -22.07
N GLU A 62 2.28 -1.09 -21.86
CA GLU A 62 2.81 -2.46 -21.83
C GLU A 62 2.23 -3.29 -20.68
N ARG A 63 1.93 -2.67 -19.55
CA ARG A 63 1.32 -3.34 -18.40
C ARG A 63 -0.08 -3.84 -18.70
N LEU A 64 -0.82 -3.16 -19.55
CA LEU A 64 -2.21 -3.47 -19.86
C LEU A 64 -2.35 -4.84 -20.57
N VAL A 65 -1.27 -5.31 -21.20
CA VAL A 65 -1.26 -6.63 -21.87
C VAL A 65 -0.96 -7.81 -20.93
N MET A 66 -0.68 -7.55 -19.63
CA MET A 66 -0.58 -8.66 -18.68
C MET A 66 -1.90 -9.40 -18.59
N LYS A 67 -1.80 -10.72 -18.57
CA LYS A 67 -2.98 -11.58 -18.41
C LYS A 67 -3.01 -12.17 -17.01
N HIS A 68 -4.09 -11.89 -16.30
CA HIS A 68 -4.46 -12.53 -15.05
C HIS A 68 -5.46 -13.68 -15.29
N HIS A 69 -5.70 -14.49 -14.28
CA HIS A 69 -6.67 -15.56 -14.34
C HIS A 69 -8.10 -15.03 -14.62
N LEU A 70 -8.48 -13.91 -14.03
CA LEU A 70 -9.82 -13.33 -14.18
C LEU A 70 -9.97 -12.34 -15.33
N GLY A 71 -8.91 -11.94 -16.02
CA GLY A 71 -8.99 -10.99 -17.13
C GLY A 71 -7.66 -10.36 -17.50
N MET A 72 -7.71 -9.37 -18.34
CA MET A 72 -6.53 -8.58 -18.70
C MET A 72 -6.23 -7.52 -17.63
N HIS A 73 -5.00 -7.02 -17.59
CA HIS A 73 -4.61 -6.08 -16.56
C HIS A 73 -5.34 -4.74 -16.63
N ASP A 74 -5.76 -4.29 -17.81
CA ASP A 74 -6.60 -3.11 -17.98
C ASP A 74 -7.96 -3.24 -17.26
N GLU A 75 -8.50 -4.44 -17.13
CA GLU A 75 -9.72 -4.74 -16.36
C GLU A 75 -9.42 -4.91 -14.85
N ILE A 76 -8.24 -5.45 -14.51
CA ILE A 76 -7.88 -5.86 -13.14
C ILE A 76 -7.08 -4.78 -12.40
N HIS A 77 -6.42 -3.87 -13.10
CA HIS A 77 -5.46 -2.90 -12.55
C HIS A 77 -5.98 -2.20 -11.28
N ASN A 78 -7.16 -1.59 -11.36
CA ASN A 78 -7.69 -0.81 -10.24
C ASN A 78 -8.08 -1.65 -9.01
N VAL A 79 -8.29 -2.96 -9.18
CA VAL A 79 -8.67 -3.88 -8.10
C VAL A 79 -7.53 -4.83 -7.73
N TYR A 80 -6.37 -4.70 -8.35
CA TYR A 80 -5.23 -5.58 -8.10
C TYR A 80 -4.79 -5.54 -6.62
N GLY A 81 -4.55 -4.35 -6.08
CA GLY A 81 -4.19 -4.17 -4.67
C GLY A 81 -5.26 -4.71 -3.72
N LEU A 82 -6.53 -4.39 -3.98
CA LEU A 82 -7.65 -4.91 -3.20
C LEU A 82 -7.70 -6.45 -3.21
N THR A 83 -7.40 -7.08 -4.36
CA THR A 83 -7.35 -8.54 -4.50
C THR A 83 -6.21 -9.13 -3.68
N TRP A 84 -5.05 -8.49 -3.71
CA TRP A 84 -3.91 -8.87 -2.86
C TRP A 84 -4.25 -8.77 -1.37
N ASP A 85 -4.83 -7.65 -0.95
CA ASP A 85 -5.22 -7.42 0.44
C ASP A 85 -6.24 -8.46 0.94
N LYS A 86 -7.20 -8.82 0.08
CA LYS A 86 -8.14 -9.90 0.33
C LYS A 86 -7.39 -11.22 0.57
N VAL A 87 -6.45 -11.57 -0.29
CA VAL A 87 -5.67 -12.80 -0.18
C VAL A 87 -4.88 -12.82 1.14
N VAL A 88 -4.19 -11.71 1.49
CA VAL A 88 -3.45 -11.60 2.74
C VAL A 88 -4.34 -11.87 3.94
N LYS A 89 -5.51 -11.22 4.01
CA LYS A 89 -6.45 -11.38 5.12
C LYS A 89 -7.01 -12.80 5.18
N GLU A 90 -7.57 -13.30 4.08
CA GLU A 90 -8.24 -14.60 4.05
C GLU A 90 -7.27 -15.74 4.35
N GLN A 91 -6.04 -15.68 3.84
CA GLN A 91 -5.03 -16.69 4.12
C GLN A 91 -4.52 -16.61 5.56
N PHE A 92 -4.41 -15.41 6.12
CA PHE A 92 -4.08 -15.26 7.55
C PHE A 92 -5.15 -15.90 8.43
N GLU A 93 -6.42 -15.54 8.24
CA GLU A 93 -7.53 -16.04 9.05
C GLU A 93 -7.74 -17.55 8.90
N LYS A 94 -7.58 -18.07 7.68
CA LYS A 94 -7.65 -19.51 7.40
C LYS A 94 -6.61 -20.32 8.21
N ARG A 95 -5.41 -19.77 8.37
CA ARG A 95 -4.28 -20.46 9.01
C ARG A 95 -4.15 -20.13 10.49
N ASN A 96 -4.73 -19.03 10.94
CA ASN A 96 -4.67 -18.54 12.31
C ASN A 96 -6.07 -18.16 12.81
N PRO A 97 -7.00 -19.11 12.97
CA PRO A 97 -8.42 -18.84 13.19
C PRO A 97 -8.72 -18.08 14.50
N ASP A 98 -7.83 -18.12 15.46
CA ASP A 98 -7.98 -17.44 16.75
C ASP A 98 -7.32 -16.03 16.77
N ARG A 99 -6.82 -15.56 15.63
CA ARG A 99 -6.11 -14.29 15.51
C ARG A 99 -6.75 -13.42 14.45
N ARG A 100 -6.72 -12.10 14.68
CA ARG A 100 -7.06 -11.10 13.67
C ARG A 100 -5.77 -10.58 13.04
N VAL A 101 -5.76 -10.45 11.72
CA VAL A 101 -4.67 -9.78 11.03
C VAL A 101 -4.78 -8.26 11.23
N PHE A 102 -3.65 -7.62 11.46
CA PHE A 102 -3.49 -6.20 11.19
C PHE A 102 -2.87 -6.07 9.79
N GLN A 103 -3.44 -5.25 8.94
CA GLN A 103 -2.91 -5.01 7.60
C GLN A 103 -3.08 -3.55 7.23
N MET A 104 -2.09 -3.01 6.51
CA MET A 104 -2.11 -1.68 5.93
C MET A 104 -1.61 -1.73 4.49
N THR A 105 -2.27 -1.02 3.58
CA THR A 105 -1.97 -1.03 2.15
C THR A 105 -1.95 0.37 1.55
N ARG A 106 -1.12 0.56 0.52
CA ARG A 106 -1.14 1.79 -0.29
C ARG A 106 -2.21 1.76 -1.38
N ALA A 107 -2.33 0.64 -2.07
CA ALA A 107 -3.25 0.50 -3.20
C ALA A 107 -4.69 0.26 -2.72
N ALA A 108 -5.52 1.29 -2.80
CA ALA A 108 -6.90 1.27 -2.30
C ALA A 108 -7.93 1.22 -3.44
N TYR A 109 -9.05 0.57 -3.18
CA TYR A 109 -10.26 0.60 -4.00
C TYR A 109 -11.51 0.46 -3.14
N ALA A 110 -12.68 0.73 -3.69
CA ALA A 110 -13.95 0.58 -2.98
C ALA A 110 -14.10 -0.84 -2.39
N GLY A 111 -14.37 -0.91 -1.09
CA GLY A 111 -14.43 -2.19 -0.37
C GLY A 111 -13.18 -2.55 0.44
N LEU A 112 -12.13 -1.71 0.40
CA LEU A 112 -10.88 -1.90 1.15
C LEU A 112 -11.13 -2.11 2.65
N GLN A 113 -12.07 -1.39 3.23
CA GLN A 113 -12.41 -1.45 4.66
C GLN A 113 -12.78 -2.85 5.17
N ARG A 114 -13.04 -3.79 4.27
CA ARG A 114 -13.31 -5.20 4.62
C ARG A 114 -12.03 -5.97 4.94
N TYR A 115 -10.90 -5.47 4.50
CA TYR A 115 -9.64 -6.23 4.51
C TYR A 115 -8.54 -5.53 5.31
N THR A 116 -8.41 -4.20 5.19
CA THR A 116 -7.22 -3.50 5.64
C THR A 116 -7.47 -2.02 5.91
N PHE A 117 -6.47 -1.37 6.54
CA PHE A 117 -6.32 0.08 6.56
C PHE A 117 -5.63 0.55 5.28
N GLY A 118 -5.97 1.76 4.81
CA GLY A 118 -5.24 2.46 3.77
C GLY A 118 -4.25 3.48 4.32
N TRP A 119 -3.22 3.82 3.55
CA TRP A 119 -2.48 5.06 3.74
C TRP A 119 -2.30 5.78 2.41
N THR A 120 -1.98 7.06 2.48
CA THR A 120 -1.95 7.93 1.30
C THR A 120 -0.66 7.80 0.48
N GLY A 121 0.20 6.87 0.83
CA GLY A 121 1.50 6.68 0.18
C GLY A 121 2.55 7.65 0.70
N ASP A 122 3.60 7.80 -0.07
CA ASP A 122 4.83 8.52 0.27
C ASP A 122 4.63 10.05 0.29
N CYS A 123 4.01 10.56 1.35
CA CYS A 123 3.92 12.00 1.57
C CYS A 123 5.21 12.49 2.23
N GLY A 124 6.15 12.93 1.43
CA GLY A 124 7.45 13.43 1.90
C GLY A 124 7.39 14.87 2.41
N ASN A 125 8.38 15.27 3.20
CA ASN A 125 8.53 16.67 3.60
C ASN A 125 9.18 17.54 2.50
N GLY A 126 9.68 16.93 1.41
CA GLY A 126 10.40 17.64 0.37
C GLY A 126 11.78 18.10 0.83
N ASP A 127 12.32 19.08 0.13
CA ASP A 127 13.67 19.62 0.39
C ASP A 127 13.66 20.85 1.31
N ASP A 128 12.48 21.32 1.69
CA ASP A 128 12.31 22.46 2.60
C ASP A 128 11.03 22.36 3.44
N VAL A 129 11.01 23.13 4.53
CA VAL A 129 9.89 23.16 5.49
C VAL A 129 8.56 23.58 4.83
N SER A 130 8.59 24.44 3.81
CA SER A 130 7.36 24.92 3.16
C SER A 130 6.68 23.80 2.40
N GLN A 131 7.44 22.92 1.76
CA GLN A 131 6.93 21.70 1.11
C GLN A 131 6.31 20.76 2.16
N GLY A 132 6.99 20.57 3.29
CA GLY A 132 6.48 19.75 4.38
C GLY A 132 5.13 20.25 4.94
N TRP A 133 4.98 21.56 5.11
CA TRP A 133 3.70 22.17 5.48
C TRP A 133 2.62 21.95 4.41
N GLY A 134 2.98 22.06 3.13
CA GLY A 134 2.09 21.75 2.01
C GLY A 134 1.62 20.30 2.02
N GLN A 135 2.53 19.36 2.30
CA GLN A 135 2.18 17.94 2.41
C GLN A 135 1.23 17.67 3.57
N LEU A 136 1.50 18.22 4.74
CA LEU A 136 0.57 18.10 5.88
C LEU A 136 -0.82 18.67 5.54
N ALA A 137 -0.87 19.85 4.94
CA ALA A 137 -2.13 20.48 4.54
C ALA A 137 -2.92 19.62 3.55
N ASN A 138 -2.23 18.96 2.61
CA ASN A 138 -2.85 18.09 1.61
C ASN A 138 -3.43 16.80 2.22
N GLN A 139 -2.87 16.28 3.31
CA GLN A 139 -3.38 15.05 3.92
C GLN A 139 -4.80 15.23 4.49
N ILE A 140 -5.14 16.42 4.97
CA ILE A 140 -6.46 16.68 5.54
C ILE A 140 -7.59 16.41 4.54
N PRO A 141 -7.64 17.06 3.37
CA PRO A 141 -8.70 16.79 2.39
C PRO A 141 -8.62 15.39 1.79
N VAL A 142 -7.42 14.81 1.64
CA VAL A 142 -7.27 13.46 1.08
C VAL A 142 -7.90 12.42 2.01
N ILE A 143 -7.58 12.45 3.30
CA ILE A 143 -8.12 11.50 4.28
C ILE A 143 -9.64 11.70 4.47
N LEU A 144 -10.11 12.95 4.51
CA LEU A 144 -11.55 13.24 4.56
C LEU A 144 -12.28 12.73 3.31
N SER A 145 -11.68 12.91 2.14
CA SER A 145 -12.24 12.42 0.88
C SER A 145 -12.29 10.89 0.83
N ALA A 146 -11.27 10.21 1.35
CA ALA A 146 -11.27 8.76 1.49
C ALA A 146 -12.43 8.31 2.38
N GLY A 147 -12.66 8.99 3.51
CA GLY A 147 -13.78 8.72 4.41
C GLY A 147 -15.14 8.89 3.73
N LEU A 148 -15.33 9.97 2.95
CA LEU A 148 -16.54 10.18 2.15
C LEU A 148 -16.70 9.12 1.05
N GLY A 149 -15.57 8.60 0.52
CA GLY A 149 -15.52 7.49 -0.43
C GLY A 149 -15.74 6.10 0.21
N LEU A 150 -16.16 6.03 1.47
CA LEU A 150 -16.36 4.80 2.24
C LEU A 150 -15.07 3.99 2.49
N ILE A 151 -13.92 4.67 2.56
CA ILE A 151 -12.64 4.12 3.00
C ILE A 151 -12.21 4.86 4.29
N PRO A 152 -12.94 4.67 5.40
CA PRO A 152 -12.78 5.50 6.60
C PRO A 152 -11.50 5.20 7.40
N PHE A 153 -10.90 4.03 7.19
CA PHE A 153 -9.69 3.62 7.88
C PHE A 153 -8.47 3.95 7.03
N THR A 154 -8.22 5.25 6.84
CA THR A 154 -7.09 5.78 6.07
C THR A 154 -6.21 6.63 6.97
N THR A 155 -4.91 6.48 6.83
CA THR A 155 -3.88 7.29 7.48
C THR A 155 -2.94 7.88 6.45
N CYS A 156 -1.85 8.49 6.91
CA CYS A 156 -0.72 8.95 6.09
C CYS A 156 0.59 8.61 6.80
N ASP A 157 1.70 8.91 6.15
CA ASP A 157 3.02 8.88 6.76
C ASP A 157 3.16 10.10 7.66
N ILE A 158 2.88 9.90 8.96
CA ILE A 158 2.94 10.98 9.95
C ILE A 158 4.38 11.36 10.16
N THR A 159 4.68 12.63 10.06
CA THR A 159 5.98 13.28 10.03
C THR A 159 6.66 13.32 8.67
N GLY A 160 6.08 12.68 7.68
CA GLY A 160 6.58 12.65 6.29
C GLY A 160 7.57 11.52 6.03
N TYR A 161 7.38 10.83 4.92
CA TYR A 161 8.16 9.67 4.51
C TYR A 161 9.64 9.98 4.24
N CYS A 162 9.92 11.10 3.59
CA CYS A 162 11.28 11.50 3.23
C CYS A 162 11.41 13.03 3.17
N GLY A 163 12.64 13.49 3.12
CA GLY A 163 13.02 14.89 2.98
C GLY A 163 14.24 15.21 3.83
N ASP A 164 15.18 15.95 3.26
CA ASP A 164 16.40 16.40 3.94
C ASP A 164 16.26 17.85 4.37
N ILE A 165 15.49 18.07 5.44
CA ILE A 165 15.33 19.41 6.00
C ILE A 165 16.35 19.60 7.12
N GLU A 166 17.36 20.45 6.87
CA GLU A 166 18.41 20.78 7.84
C GLU A 166 18.01 21.86 8.86
N ASP A 167 16.89 22.55 8.64
CA ASP A 167 16.35 23.53 9.60
C ASP A 167 15.61 22.84 10.75
N TYR A 168 16.35 22.30 11.68
CA TYR A 168 15.82 21.57 12.83
C TYR A 168 14.81 22.35 13.68
N PRO A 169 14.96 23.65 13.97
CA PRO A 169 13.94 24.41 14.68
C PRO A 169 12.60 24.48 13.95
N ALA A 170 12.61 24.73 12.65
CA ALA A 170 11.41 24.76 11.83
C ALA A 170 10.80 23.36 11.67
N MET A 171 11.63 22.32 11.54
CA MET A 171 11.19 20.93 11.54
C MET A 171 10.54 20.52 12.85
N ALA A 172 11.00 21.00 13.99
CA ALA A 172 10.41 20.65 15.28
C ALA A 172 8.96 21.11 15.40
N GLU A 173 8.62 22.29 14.86
CA GLU A 173 7.23 22.74 14.81
C GLU A 173 6.40 21.89 13.81
N LEU A 174 6.89 21.69 12.60
CA LEU A 174 6.21 20.88 11.59
C LEU A 174 5.95 19.46 12.12
N TYR A 175 6.96 18.82 12.72
CA TYR A 175 6.84 17.52 13.36
C TYR A 175 5.74 17.51 14.44
N THR A 176 5.72 18.54 15.28
CA THR A 176 4.69 18.70 16.32
C THR A 176 3.28 18.75 15.70
N ARG A 177 3.10 19.48 14.60
CA ARG A 177 1.79 19.56 13.92
C ARG A 177 1.42 18.25 13.26
N TRP A 178 2.37 17.55 12.66
CA TRP A 178 2.14 16.20 12.16
C TRP A 178 1.65 15.25 13.25
N ILE A 179 2.28 15.26 14.42
CA ILE A 179 1.86 14.41 15.55
C ILE A 179 0.46 14.80 16.04
N GLN A 180 0.17 16.10 16.15
CA GLN A 180 -1.17 16.58 16.53
C GLN A 180 -2.23 16.11 15.55
N PHE A 181 -1.97 16.20 14.25
CA PHE A 181 -2.85 15.69 13.21
C PHE A 181 -2.98 14.17 13.30
N GLY A 182 -1.87 13.46 13.41
CA GLY A 182 -1.81 11.99 13.47
C GLY A 182 -2.56 11.39 14.65
N ALA A 183 -2.64 12.13 15.78
CA ALA A 183 -3.36 11.67 16.97
C ALA A 183 -4.88 11.50 16.74
N PHE A 184 -5.44 12.12 15.70
CA PHE A 184 -6.85 12.02 15.33
C PHE A 184 -7.09 11.09 14.13
N ASN A 185 -6.05 10.50 13.56
CA ASN A 185 -6.21 9.53 12.49
C ASN A 185 -6.57 8.15 13.04
N PRO A 186 -7.30 7.32 12.26
CA PRO A 186 -7.65 5.95 12.65
C PRO A 186 -6.45 5.07 12.99
N LEU A 187 -5.31 5.37 12.42
CA LEU A 187 -4.02 4.76 12.69
C LEU A 187 -2.94 5.85 12.78
N SER A 188 -2.23 5.92 13.89
CA SER A 188 -1.11 6.84 14.06
C SER A 188 0.20 6.08 13.92
N ARG A 189 0.90 6.30 12.81
CA ARG A 189 2.19 5.69 12.49
C ARG A 189 3.17 6.80 12.09
N ILE A 190 4.27 6.88 12.80
CA ILE A 190 5.43 7.68 12.38
C ILE A 190 6.21 6.87 11.35
N HIS A 191 6.61 7.54 10.29
CA HIS A 191 7.34 6.87 9.20
C HIS A 191 8.56 7.67 8.75
#